data_037128d86187c2104941573e60520e2f
#
_entry.id   037128d86187c2104941573e60520e2f
#
_cell.length_a   1.000
_cell.length_b   1.000
_cell.length_c   1.000
_cell.angle_alpha   90.00
_cell.angle_beta   90.00
_cell.angle_gamma   90.00
#
_symmetry.space_group_name_H-M   'P 1'
#
loop_
_entity.id
_entity.type
_entity.pdbx_description
1 polymer ?
#
loop_
_entity_poly.entity_id
_entity_poly.type
_entity_poly.pdbx_seq_one_letter_code
_entity_poly.pdbx_strand_id
1 'polypeptide(L)'
;MTNEPIRDEPSLFDALYEDENALVRVLRAGARAEASDAEGTTALYTAAVQDRPGMVRLLLAAGADPDRASGPEAGDLPLCGAACGGHTEVVEALLSAGARPDLREDFGFTALRWAVGLGHAATVEALLAGGADPLLPGPRGEAMLVLAAQRGSVRTVRALLAHGAAAQGQESVVAAALAQARHIAGLDAERELLRRLEEMYGTGLETAVLRERRDGEETVAVELLRDGVPSAGVDQHTGHAEIVDLLEGRAS
;
A
#
# COMPACT_ATOMS: atom_id res chain seq x y z
N MET A 1 -42.33 -9.18 -36.46
CA MET A 1 -41.72 -9.45 -35.17
C MET A 1 -40.23 -9.23 -35.36
N THR A 2 -39.75 -8.04 -35.08
CA THR A 2 -38.34 -7.67 -35.18
C THR A 2 -37.66 -8.21 -33.93
N ASN A 3 -36.79 -9.20 -34.15
CA ASN A 3 -35.91 -9.75 -33.12
C ASN A 3 -34.84 -8.67 -32.87
N GLU A 4 -35.10 -7.75 -31.91
CA GLU A 4 -34.04 -6.89 -31.42
C GLU A 4 -32.99 -7.82 -30.78
N PRO A 5 -31.69 -7.64 -31.11
CA PRO A 5 -30.64 -8.40 -30.46
C PRO A 5 -30.72 -8.08 -28.97
N ILE A 6 -30.83 -9.13 -28.15
CA ILE A 6 -30.65 -9.06 -26.72
C ILE A 6 -29.31 -8.32 -26.53
N ARG A 7 -29.34 -7.08 -26.05
CA ARG A 7 -28.11 -6.42 -25.59
C ARG A 7 -27.61 -7.30 -24.45
N ASP A 8 -26.45 -7.93 -24.66
CA ASP A 8 -25.76 -8.60 -23.57
C ASP A 8 -25.72 -7.62 -22.41
N GLU A 9 -26.39 -7.96 -21.29
CA GLU A 9 -26.28 -7.13 -20.09
C GLU A 9 -24.81 -7.11 -19.69
N PRO A 10 -24.23 -5.93 -19.38
CA PRO A 10 -22.84 -5.83 -19.03
C PRO A 10 -22.57 -6.77 -17.84
N SER A 11 -21.49 -7.52 -17.92
CA SER A 11 -21.07 -8.36 -16.80
C SER A 11 -20.71 -7.51 -15.60
N LEU A 12 -20.63 -8.12 -14.40
CA LEU A 12 -20.18 -7.42 -13.22
C LEU A 12 -18.80 -6.78 -13.46
N PHE A 13 -17.91 -7.49 -14.14
CA PHE A 13 -16.55 -7.02 -14.43
C PHE A 13 -16.53 -5.89 -15.46
N ASP A 14 -17.38 -5.91 -16.48
CA ASP A 14 -17.52 -4.79 -17.42
C ASP A 14 -17.96 -3.52 -16.68
N ALA A 15 -18.90 -3.65 -15.75
CA ALA A 15 -19.38 -2.53 -14.94
C ALA A 15 -18.28 -1.90 -14.04
N LEU A 16 -17.26 -2.67 -13.63
CA LEU A 16 -16.13 -2.13 -12.87
C LEU A 16 -15.24 -1.18 -13.70
N TYR A 17 -15.24 -1.31 -15.01
CA TYR A 17 -14.51 -0.43 -15.93
C TYR A 17 -15.36 0.76 -16.42
N GLU A 18 -16.67 0.77 -16.11
CA GLU A 18 -17.55 1.88 -16.40
C GLU A 18 -17.65 2.84 -15.21
N ASP A 19 -18.80 2.84 -14.54
CA ASP A 19 -19.09 3.72 -13.40
C ASP A 19 -19.92 3.01 -12.30
N GLU A 20 -20.10 3.71 -11.18
CA GLU A 20 -20.87 3.19 -10.05
C GLU A 20 -22.33 2.90 -10.42
N ASN A 21 -22.92 3.65 -11.37
CA ASN A 21 -24.29 3.41 -11.80
C ASN A 21 -24.41 2.11 -12.61
N ALA A 22 -23.39 1.79 -13.42
CA ALA A 22 -23.31 0.52 -14.12
C ALA A 22 -23.26 -0.64 -13.11
N LEU A 23 -22.37 -0.55 -12.13
CA LEU A 23 -22.27 -1.54 -11.05
C LEU A 23 -23.60 -1.70 -10.29
N VAL A 24 -24.26 -0.60 -9.93
CA VAL A 24 -25.59 -0.66 -9.27
C VAL A 24 -26.63 -1.36 -10.16
N ARG A 25 -26.64 -1.11 -11.48
CA ARG A 25 -27.59 -1.76 -12.40
C ARG A 25 -27.39 -3.28 -12.41
N VAL A 26 -26.16 -3.76 -12.57
CA VAL A 26 -25.88 -5.20 -12.66
C VAL A 26 -26.09 -5.91 -11.31
N LEU A 27 -25.76 -5.28 -10.20
CA LEU A 27 -26.05 -5.82 -8.87
C LEU A 27 -27.58 -5.92 -8.61
N ARG A 28 -28.38 -4.93 -9.02
CA ARG A 28 -29.84 -4.98 -8.96
C ARG A 28 -30.45 -6.02 -9.90
N ALA A 29 -29.80 -6.31 -11.02
CA ALA A 29 -30.19 -7.38 -11.94
C ALA A 29 -29.85 -8.79 -11.41
N GLY A 30 -29.18 -8.89 -10.26
CA GLY A 30 -28.89 -10.15 -9.58
C GLY A 30 -27.45 -10.65 -9.76
N ALA A 31 -26.54 -9.81 -10.28
CA ALA A 31 -25.13 -10.16 -10.32
C ALA A 31 -24.61 -10.38 -8.88
N ARG A 32 -23.78 -11.42 -8.73
CA ARG A 32 -23.23 -11.78 -7.41
C ARG A 32 -22.00 -10.90 -7.12
N ALA A 33 -22.06 -10.13 -6.02
CA ALA A 33 -20.91 -9.31 -5.57
C ALA A 33 -19.63 -10.14 -5.30
N GLU A 34 -19.82 -11.42 -4.98
CA GLU A 34 -18.79 -12.44 -4.77
C GLU A 34 -18.25 -13.06 -6.08
N ALA A 35 -18.60 -12.55 -7.27
CA ALA A 35 -18.11 -13.13 -8.51
C ALA A 35 -16.58 -12.96 -8.67
N SER A 36 -15.99 -13.95 -9.32
CA SER A 36 -14.60 -13.90 -9.79
C SER A 36 -14.58 -14.00 -11.32
N ASP A 37 -13.56 -13.44 -11.94
CA ASP A 37 -13.28 -13.64 -13.36
C ASP A 37 -12.71 -15.03 -13.66
N ALA A 38 -12.28 -15.26 -14.90
CA ALA A 38 -11.73 -16.55 -15.34
C ALA A 38 -10.39 -16.89 -14.65
N GLU A 39 -9.67 -15.89 -14.20
CA GLU A 39 -8.40 -15.98 -13.47
C GLU A 39 -8.60 -16.11 -11.95
N GLY A 40 -9.84 -16.13 -11.46
CA GLY A 40 -10.16 -16.21 -10.05
C GLY A 40 -10.07 -14.87 -9.32
N THR A 41 -9.86 -13.76 -10.04
CA THR A 41 -9.77 -12.41 -9.46
C THR A 41 -11.17 -11.95 -9.06
N THR A 42 -11.36 -11.56 -7.80
CA THR A 42 -12.65 -11.10 -7.31
C THR A 42 -12.96 -9.67 -7.73
N ALA A 43 -14.24 -9.35 -7.94
CA ALA A 43 -14.68 -8.00 -8.26
C ALA A 43 -14.24 -6.98 -7.19
N LEU A 44 -14.26 -7.39 -5.91
CA LEU A 44 -13.82 -6.54 -4.80
C LEU A 44 -12.32 -6.24 -4.86
N TYR A 45 -11.48 -7.23 -5.16
CA TYR A 45 -10.04 -7.03 -5.33
C TYR A 45 -9.75 -6.08 -6.50
N THR A 46 -10.39 -6.32 -7.65
CA THR A 46 -10.27 -5.45 -8.83
C THR A 46 -10.60 -3.99 -8.50
N ALA A 47 -11.73 -3.74 -7.82
CA ALA A 47 -12.12 -2.40 -7.41
C ALA A 47 -11.13 -1.79 -6.40
N ALA A 48 -10.56 -2.62 -5.50
CA ALA A 48 -9.63 -2.17 -4.48
C ALA A 48 -8.29 -1.72 -5.06
N VAL A 49 -7.71 -2.49 -6.00
CA VAL A 49 -6.42 -2.13 -6.63
C VAL A 49 -6.54 -1.00 -7.66
N GLN A 50 -7.74 -0.72 -8.14
CA GLN A 50 -8.02 0.38 -9.06
C GLN A 50 -8.35 1.71 -8.36
N ASP A 51 -8.25 1.78 -7.04
CA ASP A 51 -8.63 2.95 -6.23
C ASP A 51 -10.06 3.43 -6.51
N ARG A 52 -11.04 2.50 -6.43
CA ARG A 52 -12.46 2.77 -6.68
C ARG A 52 -13.29 2.65 -5.39
N PRO A 53 -13.11 3.56 -4.41
CA PRO A 53 -13.73 3.44 -3.08
C PRO A 53 -15.26 3.39 -3.12
N GLY A 54 -15.90 4.05 -4.07
CA GLY A 54 -17.36 3.96 -4.26
C GLY A 54 -17.81 2.57 -4.70
N MET A 55 -17.10 1.96 -5.66
CA MET A 55 -17.39 0.58 -6.09
C MET A 55 -17.12 -0.44 -5.00
N VAL A 56 -16.02 -0.27 -4.24
CA VAL A 56 -15.72 -1.09 -3.06
C VAL A 56 -16.88 -1.06 -2.07
N ARG A 57 -17.36 0.13 -1.70
CA ARG A 57 -18.51 0.27 -0.80
C ARG A 57 -19.78 -0.40 -1.34
N LEU A 58 -20.05 -0.29 -2.65
CA LEU A 58 -21.21 -0.94 -3.27
C LEU A 58 -21.11 -2.47 -3.25
N LEU A 59 -19.95 -3.04 -3.55
CA LEU A 59 -19.72 -4.48 -3.50
C LEU A 59 -19.85 -5.02 -2.07
N LEU A 60 -19.25 -4.34 -1.09
CA LEU A 60 -19.36 -4.70 0.33
C LEU A 60 -20.82 -4.62 0.82
N ALA A 61 -21.56 -3.56 0.45
CA ALA A 61 -22.99 -3.43 0.76
C ALA A 61 -23.85 -4.51 0.09
N ALA A 62 -23.41 -5.06 -1.05
CA ALA A 62 -24.06 -6.17 -1.74
C ALA A 62 -23.61 -7.55 -1.21
N GLY A 63 -22.84 -7.59 -0.13
CA GLY A 63 -22.45 -8.82 0.59
C GLY A 63 -21.14 -9.44 0.14
N ALA A 64 -20.25 -8.70 -0.53
CA ALA A 64 -18.89 -9.18 -0.79
C ALA A 64 -18.13 -9.33 0.54
N ASP A 65 -17.42 -10.44 0.70
CA ASP A 65 -16.55 -10.69 1.85
C ASP A 65 -15.25 -9.85 1.71
N PRO A 66 -14.97 -8.92 2.64
CA PRO A 66 -13.79 -8.07 2.56
C PRO A 66 -12.45 -8.84 2.67
N ASP A 67 -12.49 -10.05 3.21
CA ASP A 67 -11.32 -10.89 3.42
C ASP A 67 -11.20 -12.03 2.38
N ARG A 68 -12.10 -12.08 1.40
CA ARG A 68 -12.04 -13.12 0.40
C ARG A 68 -10.77 -13.00 -0.45
N ALA A 69 -9.98 -14.06 -0.41
CA ALA A 69 -8.78 -14.17 -1.23
C ALA A 69 -9.10 -14.21 -2.73
N SER A 70 -8.23 -13.65 -3.53
CA SER A 70 -8.38 -13.34 -4.94
C SER A 70 -7.18 -13.85 -5.74
N GLY A 71 -7.35 -13.98 -7.06
CA GLY A 71 -6.32 -14.43 -7.98
C GLY A 71 -6.25 -15.95 -8.17
N PRO A 72 -5.39 -16.43 -9.07
CA PRO A 72 -5.34 -17.83 -9.51
C PRO A 72 -5.07 -18.83 -8.37
N GLU A 73 -4.27 -18.42 -7.39
CA GLU A 73 -3.88 -19.21 -6.22
C GLU A 73 -4.66 -18.82 -4.96
N ALA A 74 -5.63 -17.89 -5.11
CA ALA A 74 -6.41 -17.32 -4.00
C ALA A 74 -5.53 -16.76 -2.87
N GLY A 75 -4.43 -16.10 -3.25
CA GLY A 75 -3.41 -15.58 -2.34
C GLY A 75 -3.49 -14.09 -2.06
N ASP A 76 -4.13 -13.33 -2.95
CA ASP A 76 -4.20 -11.87 -2.87
C ASP A 76 -5.38 -11.41 -2.00
N LEU A 77 -5.17 -10.43 -1.16
CA LEU A 77 -6.20 -9.86 -0.29
C LEU A 77 -6.56 -8.44 -0.72
N PRO A 78 -7.86 -8.06 -0.78
CA PRO A 78 -8.29 -6.72 -1.14
C PRO A 78 -7.62 -5.62 -0.31
N LEU A 79 -7.48 -5.85 1.00
CA LEU A 79 -6.84 -4.89 1.91
C LEU A 79 -5.33 -4.74 1.63
N CYS A 80 -4.65 -5.83 1.29
CA CYS A 80 -3.22 -5.79 0.91
C CYS A 80 -3.02 -5.08 -0.43
N GLY A 81 -3.85 -5.38 -1.44
CA GLY A 81 -3.82 -4.71 -2.73
C GLY A 81 -4.04 -3.19 -2.63
N ALA A 82 -5.06 -2.77 -1.85
CA ALA A 82 -5.32 -1.36 -1.58
C ALA A 82 -4.15 -0.68 -0.82
N ALA A 83 -3.58 -1.36 0.17
CA ALA A 83 -2.45 -0.85 0.94
C ALA A 83 -1.17 -0.73 0.10
N CYS A 84 -0.95 -1.66 -0.82
CA CYS A 84 0.14 -1.61 -1.80
C CYS A 84 0.02 -0.38 -2.71
N GLY A 85 -1.19 -0.05 -3.16
CA GLY A 85 -1.45 1.14 -3.98
C GLY A 85 -1.49 2.46 -3.18
N GLY A 86 -1.52 2.42 -1.85
CA GLY A 86 -1.70 3.62 -1.02
C GLY A 86 -3.14 4.18 -1.06
N HIS A 87 -4.12 3.37 -1.41
CA HIS A 87 -5.53 3.72 -1.61
C HIS A 87 -6.26 3.85 -0.27
N THR A 88 -6.00 4.94 0.44
CA THR A 88 -6.44 5.12 1.84
C THR A 88 -7.95 5.02 2.01
N GLU A 89 -8.76 5.66 1.14
CA GLU A 89 -10.22 5.57 1.23
C GLU A 89 -10.75 4.15 1.01
N VAL A 90 -10.09 3.36 0.17
CA VAL A 90 -10.43 1.94 -0.04
C VAL A 90 -10.10 1.14 1.21
N VAL A 91 -8.92 1.36 1.81
CA VAL A 91 -8.52 0.73 3.07
C VAL A 91 -9.53 1.03 4.18
N GLU A 92 -9.95 2.30 4.34
CA GLU A 92 -10.97 2.69 5.32
C GLU A 92 -12.31 2.00 5.06
N ALA A 93 -12.74 1.89 3.80
CA ALA A 93 -13.98 1.22 3.43
C ALA A 93 -13.94 -0.29 3.76
N LEU A 94 -12.83 -0.97 3.46
CA LEU A 94 -12.64 -2.39 3.77
C LEU A 94 -12.61 -2.65 5.28
N LEU A 95 -11.85 -1.86 6.05
CA LEU A 95 -11.78 -1.95 7.51
C LEU A 95 -13.15 -1.68 8.16
N SER A 96 -13.89 -0.68 7.67
CA SER A 96 -15.25 -0.37 8.15
C SER A 96 -16.25 -1.50 7.87
N ALA A 97 -16.00 -2.31 6.85
CA ALA A 97 -16.80 -3.49 6.53
C ALA A 97 -16.34 -4.76 7.29
N GLY A 98 -15.34 -4.63 8.16
CA GLY A 98 -14.87 -5.71 9.02
C GLY A 98 -13.69 -6.52 8.45
N ALA A 99 -12.98 -6.00 7.45
CA ALA A 99 -11.73 -6.61 7.00
C ALA A 99 -10.75 -6.78 8.17
N ARG A 100 -10.11 -7.93 8.24
CA ARG A 100 -9.10 -8.25 9.27
C ARG A 100 -7.75 -7.66 8.87
N PRO A 101 -7.22 -6.64 9.59
CA PRO A 101 -6.05 -5.88 9.17
C PRO A 101 -4.75 -6.70 9.15
N ASP A 102 -4.69 -7.78 9.93
CA ASP A 102 -3.48 -8.59 10.13
C ASP A 102 -3.45 -9.89 9.31
N LEU A 103 -4.42 -10.07 8.40
CA LEU A 103 -4.35 -11.18 7.47
C LEU A 103 -3.10 -11.06 6.59
N ARG A 104 -2.50 -12.23 6.36
CA ARG A 104 -1.33 -12.35 5.48
C ARG A 104 -1.75 -12.93 4.15
N GLU A 105 -1.28 -12.31 3.08
CA GLU A 105 -1.35 -12.87 1.74
C GLU A 105 -0.27 -13.97 1.54
N ASP A 106 -0.26 -14.62 0.39
CA ASP A 106 0.64 -15.75 0.10
C ASP A 106 2.13 -15.44 0.30
N PHE A 107 2.57 -14.21 0.02
CA PHE A 107 3.94 -13.79 0.29
C PHE A 107 4.23 -13.54 1.78
N GLY A 108 3.23 -13.74 2.65
CA GLY A 108 3.33 -13.50 4.08
C GLY A 108 3.31 -12.03 4.50
N PHE A 109 3.01 -11.12 3.58
CA PHE A 109 2.86 -9.69 3.88
C PHE A 109 1.46 -9.40 4.44
N THR A 110 1.40 -8.43 5.36
CA THR A 110 0.17 -7.78 5.79
C THR A 110 -0.02 -6.47 5.03
N ALA A 111 -1.24 -5.92 5.07
CA ALA A 111 -1.52 -4.59 4.52
C ALA A 111 -0.61 -3.51 5.14
N LEU A 112 -0.37 -3.57 6.47
CA LEU A 112 0.53 -2.65 7.16
C LEU A 112 1.97 -2.76 6.62
N ARG A 113 2.45 -3.99 6.38
CA ARG A 113 3.80 -4.20 5.81
C ARG A 113 3.94 -3.56 4.43
N TRP A 114 2.91 -3.67 3.57
CA TRP A 114 2.90 -3.03 2.26
C TRP A 114 2.95 -1.51 2.38
N ALA A 115 2.04 -0.92 3.14
CA ALA A 115 1.94 0.53 3.29
C ALA A 115 3.23 1.14 3.87
N VAL A 116 3.82 0.51 4.90
CA VAL A 116 5.09 0.96 5.49
C VAL A 116 6.25 0.85 4.49
N GLY A 117 6.36 -0.28 3.80
CA GLY A 117 7.45 -0.54 2.85
C GLY A 117 7.43 0.40 1.65
N LEU A 118 6.25 0.84 1.22
CA LEU A 118 6.07 1.74 0.08
C LEU A 118 5.94 3.21 0.48
N GLY A 119 5.88 3.52 1.79
CA GLY A 119 5.88 4.90 2.30
C GLY A 119 4.52 5.57 2.24
N HIS A 120 3.42 4.82 2.24
CA HIS A 120 2.05 5.33 2.21
C HIS A 120 1.58 5.72 3.62
N ALA A 121 2.06 6.87 4.12
CA ALA A 121 1.87 7.26 5.52
C ALA A 121 0.38 7.42 5.93
N ALA A 122 -0.46 7.96 5.06
CA ALA A 122 -1.89 8.08 5.33
C ALA A 122 -2.57 6.70 5.45
N THR A 123 -2.18 5.76 4.59
CA THR A 123 -2.67 4.37 4.64
C THR A 123 -2.20 3.63 5.89
N VAL A 124 -0.94 3.87 6.32
CA VAL A 124 -0.43 3.34 7.60
C VAL A 124 -1.29 3.82 8.77
N GLU A 125 -1.60 5.12 8.83
CA GLU A 125 -2.47 5.68 9.87
C GLU A 125 -3.86 5.04 9.87
N ALA A 126 -4.48 4.89 8.68
CA ALA A 126 -5.78 4.24 8.54
C ALA A 126 -5.76 2.77 9.00
N LEU A 127 -4.72 2.01 8.65
CA LEU A 127 -4.56 0.62 9.06
C LEU A 127 -4.38 0.49 10.57
N LEU A 128 -3.53 1.32 11.18
CA LEU A 128 -3.31 1.33 12.62
C LEU A 128 -4.58 1.74 13.38
N ALA A 129 -5.31 2.76 12.90
CA ALA A 129 -6.61 3.15 13.45
C ALA A 129 -7.65 2.03 13.32
N GLY A 130 -7.56 1.21 12.26
CA GLY A 130 -8.38 0.03 12.02
C GLY A 130 -7.95 -1.22 12.80
N GLY A 131 -6.95 -1.11 13.68
CA GLY A 131 -6.52 -2.17 14.58
C GLY A 131 -5.40 -3.07 14.07
N ALA A 132 -4.67 -2.66 13.01
CA ALA A 132 -3.47 -3.39 12.59
C ALA A 132 -2.42 -3.41 13.71
N ASP A 133 -1.83 -4.57 13.97
CA ASP A 133 -0.79 -4.74 14.98
C ASP A 133 0.58 -4.26 14.47
N PRO A 134 1.12 -3.14 15.01
CA PRO A 134 2.42 -2.61 14.60
C PRO A 134 3.61 -3.51 14.98
N LEU A 135 3.39 -4.52 15.83
CA LEU A 135 4.42 -5.44 16.31
C LEU A 135 4.52 -6.72 15.44
N LEU A 136 3.55 -6.96 14.57
CA LEU A 136 3.62 -8.11 13.66
C LEU A 136 4.83 -7.98 12.72
N PRO A 137 5.78 -8.92 12.76
CA PRO A 137 6.94 -8.89 11.87
C PRO A 137 6.53 -9.22 10.44
N GLY A 138 7.27 -8.66 9.48
CA GLY A 138 7.21 -9.09 8.09
C GLY A 138 7.72 -10.53 7.90
N PRO A 139 7.62 -11.10 6.69
CA PRO A 139 7.94 -12.51 6.41
C PRO A 139 9.41 -12.88 6.65
N ARG A 140 10.31 -11.91 6.66
CA ARG A 140 11.73 -12.08 6.99
C ARG A 140 12.07 -11.71 8.43
N GLY A 141 11.06 -11.49 9.28
CA GLY A 141 11.24 -11.05 10.66
C GLY A 141 11.51 -9.54 10.82
N GLU A 142 11.36 -8.75 9.75
CA GLU A 142 11.56 -7.30 9.81
C GLU A 142 10.48 -6.61 10.64
N ALA A 143 10.89 -5.73 11.56
CA ALA A 143 9.99 -4.94 12.36
C ALA A 143 9.51 -3.70 11.57
N MET A 144 8.24 -3.35 11.71
CA MET A 144 7.63 -2.21 11.00
C MET A 144 8.32 -0.89 11.31
N LEU A 145 8.73 -0.68 12.57
CA LEU A 145 9.44 0.53 12.99
C LEU A 145 10.82 0.66 12.29
N VAL A 146 11.54 -0.46 12.10
CA VAL A 146 12.83 -0.47 11.39
C VAL A 146 12.63 -0.14 9.91
N LEU A 147 11.61 -0.72 9.27
CA LEU A 147 11.27 -0.42 7.88
C LEU A 147 10.88 1.05 7.69
N ALA A 148 10.07 1.60 8.59
CA ALA A 148 9.67 3.01 8.54
C ALA A 148 10.88 3.95 8.69
N ALA A 149 11.80 3.61 9.61
CA ALA A 149 13.04 4.36 9.82
C ALA A 149 13.95 4.26 8.59
N GLN A 150 14.05 3.10 7.97
CA GLN A 150 14.79 2.89 6.73
C GLN A 150 14.19 3.69 5.57
N ARG A 151 12.86 3.77 5.49
CA ARG A 151 12.15 4.51 4.45
C ARG A 151 12.26 6.03 4.64
N GLY A 152 12.49 6.51 5.86
CA GLY A 152 12.65 7.93 6.21
C GLY A 152 11.34 8.68 6.41
N SER A 153 10.22 7.98 6.55
CA SER A 153 8.91 8.60 6.80
C SER A 153 8.72 8.87 8.29
N VAL A 154 8.84 10.14 8.67
CA VAL A 154 8.62 10.63 10.04
C VAL A 154 7.19 10.37 10.48
N ARG A 155 6.24 10.64 9.59
CA ARG A 155 4.81 10.45 9.84
C ARG A 155 4.49 8.99 10.17
N THR A 156 5.03 8.05 9.37
CA THR A 156 4.88 6.61 9.63
C THR A 156 5.52 6.19 10.96
N VAL A 157 6.73 6.68 11.26
CA VAL A 157 7.40 6.39 12.55
C VAL A 157 6.55 6.91 13.71
N ARG A 158 6.04 8.14 13.65
CA ARG A 158 5.15 8.72 14.70
C ARG A 158 3.89 7.88 14.88
N ALA A 159 3.24 7.48 13.79
CA ALA A 159 2.03 6.66 13.83
C ALA A 159 2.29 5.30 14.50
N LEU A 160 3.37 4.61 14.11
CA LEU A 160 3.76 3.34 14.70
C LEU A 160 4.07 3.47 16.21
N LEU A 161 4.82 4.52 16.62
CA LEU A 161 5.12 4.78 18.02
C LEU A 161 3.85 5.07 18.84
N ALA A 162 2.92 5.86 18.30
CA ALA A 162 1.63 6.15 18.94
C ALA A 162 0.78 4.90 19.17
N HIS A 163 0.95 3.87 18.33
CA HIS A 163 0.24 2.58 18.44
C HIS A 163 1.08 1.47 19.09
N GLY A 164 2.16 1.81 19.79
CA GLY A 164 2.87 0.89 20.68
C GLY A 164 4.07 0.17 20.04
N ALA A 165 4.57 0.59 18.89
CA ALA A 165 5.76 -0.03 18.27
C ALA A 165 7.04 0.09 19.14
N ALA A 166 7.05 0.94 20.16
CA ALA A 166 8.13 1.08 21.15
C ALA A 166 7.66 0.69 22.57
N ALA A 167 6.65 -0.18 22.69
CA ALA A 167 6.20 -0.68 23.98
C ALA A 167 7.31 -1.43 24.73
N GLN A 168 7.07 -1.69 26.01
CA GLN A 168 8.03 -2.43 26.84
C GLN A 168 8.42 -3.77 26.19
N GLY A 169 9.71 -4.04 26.11
CA GLY A 169 10.25 -5.23 25.43
C GLY A 169 10.65 -5.00 23.96
N GLN A 170 10.46 -3.78 23.45
CA GLN A 170 10.83 -3.42 22.05
C GLN A 170 12.12 -2.59 21.98
N GLU A 171 12.91 -2.53 23.04
CA GLU A 171 14.14 -1.70 23.13
C GLU A 171 15.14 -2.04 22.00
N SER A 172 15.26 -3.32 21.64
CA SER A 172 16.12 -3.77 20.53
C SER A 172 15.61 -3.30 19.17
N VAL A 173 14.30 -3.24 18.98
CA VAL A 173 13.66 -2.75 17.74
C VAL A 173 13.87 -1.24 17.62
N VAL A 174 13.68 -0.49 18.70
CA VAL A 174 13.94 0.96 18.73
C VAL A 174 15.42 1.24 18.45
N ALA A 175 16.34 0.50 19.08
CA ALA A 175 17.77 0.65 18.83
C ALA A 175 18.15 0.34 17.36
N ALA A 176 17.56 -0.69 16.77
CA ALA A 176 17.78 -1.04 15.36
C ALA A 176 17.23 0.05 14.42
N ALA A 177 16.02 0.57 14.69
CA ALA A 177 15.43 1.67 13.92
C ALA A 177 16.28 2.94 14.00
N LEU A 178 16.78 3.28 15.21
CA LEU A 178 17.68 4.42 15.42
C LEU A 178 19.01 4.26 14.67
N ALA A 179 19.60 3.07 14.74
CA ALA A 179 20.84 2.78 14.02
C ALA A 179 20.65 2.93 12.50
N GLN A 180 19.53 2.44 11.97
CA GLN A 180 19.20 2.55 10.56
C GLN A 180 18.99 4.01 10.14
N ALA A 181 18.21 4.78 10.92
CA ALA A 181 17.98 6.20 10.63
C ALA A 181 19.28 7.02 10.66
N ARG A 182 20.16 6.79 11.66
CA ARG A 182 21.46 7.46 11.76
C ARG A 182 22.37 7.12 10.57
N HIS A 183 22.39 5.86 10.16
CA HIS A 183 23.19 5.42 9.01
C HIS A 183 22.78 6.19 7.75
N ILE A 184 21.48 6.22 7.45
CA ILE A 184 20.96 6.85 6.24
C ILE A 184 21.01 8.37 6.32
N ALA A 185 20.77 8.98 7.50
CA ALA A 185 20.89 10.43 7.69
C ALA A 185 22.28 10.98 7.36
N GLY A 186 23.31 10.13 7.43
CA GLY A 186 24.68 10.47 7.04
C GLY A 186 24.97 10.32 5.54
N LEU A 187 24.02 9.80 4.74
CA LEU A 187 24.19 9.56 3.32
C LEU A 187 23.56 10.69 2.50
N ASP A 188 24.10 10.92 1.31
CA ASP A 188 23.43 11.69 0.28
C ASP A 188 22.34 10.81 -0.37
N ALA A 189 21.07 11.18 -0.15
CA ALA A 189 19.94 10.37 -0.59
C ALA A 189 19.91 10.16 -2.11
N GLU A 190 20.22 11.20 -2.89
CA GLU A 190 20.26 11.15 -4.35
C GLU A 190 21.34 10.17 -4.83
N ARG A 191 22.53 10.27 -4.26
CA ARG A 191 23.66 9.40 -4.59
C ARG A 191 23.39 7.95 -4.21
N GLU A 192 22.76 7.71 -3.08
CA GLU A 192 22.39 6.37 -2.62
C GLU A 192 21.31 5.74 -3.51
N LEU A 193 20.32 6.52 -3.93
CA LEU A 193 19.28 6.05 -4.84
C LEU A 193 19.86 5.74 -6.24
N LEU A 194 20.75 6.58 -6.74
CA LEU A 194 21.46 6.31 -8.00
C LEU A 194 22.26 5.01 -7.92
N ARG A 195 23.01 4.80 -6.83
CA ARG A 195 23.74 3.54 -6.62
C ARG A 195 22.83 2.31 -6.65
N ARG A 196 21.65 2.38 -6.03
CA ARG A 196 20.65 1.29 -6.06
C ARG A 196 20.13 1.03 -7.47
N LEU A 197 19.87 2.08 -8.25
CA LEU A 197 19.47 1.93 -9.66
C LEU A 197 20.59 1.28 -10.48
N GLU A 198 21.83 1.71 -10.29
CA GLU A 198 22.99 1.13 -10.99
C GLU A 198 23.23 -0.33 -10.62
N GLU A 199 22.95 -0.74 -9.39
CA GLU A 199 23.02 -2.15 -8.96
C GLU A 199 21.95 -3.02 -9.64
N MET A 200 20.77 -2.46 -9.91
CA MET A 200 19.67 -3.20 -10.56
C MET A 200 19.78 -3.23 -12.08
N TYR A 201 20.25 -2.17 -12.70
CA TYR A 201 20.17 -1.96 -14.16
C TYR A 201 21.53 -1.73 -14.85
N GLY A 202 22.64 -1.67 -14.09
CA GLY A 202 23.97 -1.38 -14.60
C GLY A 202 24.35 0.10 -14.48
N THR A 203 25.58 0.44 -14.83
CA THR A 203 26.14 1.81 -14.76
C THR A 203 25.94 2.59 -16.05
N GLY A 204 26.09 3.92 -15.98
CA GLY A 204 25.98 4.80 -17.15
C GLY A 204 24.56 5.07 -17.60
N LEU A 205 23.64 5.03 -16.65
CA LEU A 205 22.21 5.27 -16.87
C LEU A 205 21.93 6.75 -17.13
N GLU A 206 21.01 7.02 -18.05
CA GLU A 206 20.36 8.34 -18.14
C GLU A 206 19.30 8.41 -17.05
N THR A 207 19.41 9.39 -16.15
CA THR A 207 18.51 9.50 -14.99
C THR A 207 17.97 10.90 -14.81
N ALA A 208 16.79 11.01 -14.20
CA ALA A 208 16.22 12.26 -13.70
C ALA A 208 16.06 12.19 -12.18
N VAL A 209 16.32 13.28 -11.50
CA VAL A 209 16.10 13.43 -10.06
C VAL A 209 14.85 14.28 -9.83
N LEU A 210 13.91 13.73 -9.09
CA LEU A 210 12.68 14.40 -8.71
C LEU A 210 12.66 14.63 -7.20
N ARG A 211 12.17 15.80 -6.78
CA ARG A 211 11.91 16.12 -5.39
C ARG A 211 10.46 16.50 -5.26
N GLU A 212 9.72 15.72 -4.49
CA GLU A 212 8.28 15.85 -4.33
C GLU A 212 7.91 15.95 -2.86
N ARG A 213 6.70 16.43 -2.58
CA ARG A 213 6.03 16.23 -1.30
C ARG A 213 4.93 15.19 -1.47
N ARG A 214 5.10 14.06 -0.78
CA ARG A 214 4.12 13.00 -0.73
C ARG A 214 3.65 12.84 0.72
N ASP A 215 2.33 12.87 0.93
CA ASP A 215 1.72 12.82 2.27
C ASP A 215 2.26 13.88 3.27
N GLY A 216 2.70 15.04 2.75
CA GLY A 216 3.27 16.11 3.56
C GLY A 216 4.77 15.97 3.84
N GLU A 217 5.41 14.88 3.47
CA GLU A 217 6.83 14.60 3.64
C GLU A 217 7.61 14.81 2.35
N GLU A 218 8.86 15.25 2.46
CA GLU A 218 9.75 15.38 1.30
C GLU A 218 10.25 14.01 0.86
N THR A 219 10.15 13.76 -0.44
CA THR A 219 10.61 12.53 -1.09
C THR A 219 11.57 12.89 -2.21
N VAL A 220 12.69 12.20 -2.27
CA VAL A 220 13.62 12.23 -3.40
C VAL A 220 13.42 10.96 -4.21
N ALA A 221 13.27 11.09 -5.52
CA ALA A 221 13.22 9.97 -6.45
C ALA A 221 14.31 10.13 -7.50
N VAL A 222 14.89 9.01 -7.92
CA VAL A 222 15.77 8.93 -9.08
C VAL A 222 15.12 7.99 -10.09
N GLU A 223 14.82 8.51 -11.27
CA GLU A 223 14.17 7.78 -12.35
C GLU A 223 15.17 7.43 -13.45
N LEU A 224 15.09 6.19 -13.94
CA LEU A 224 15.78 5.76 -15.14
C LEU A 224 15.00 6.21 -16.36
N LEU A 225 15.67 6.91 -17.27
CA LEU A 225 15.09 7.32 -18.53
C LEU A 225 15.50 6.35 -19.66
N ARG A 226 14.55 6.06 -20.55
CA ARG A 226 14.78 5.42 -21.85
C ARG A 226 14.22 6.32 -22.92
N ASP A 227 15.07 6.82 -23.80
CA ASP A 227 14.69 7.80 -24.84
C ASP A 227 13.98 9.04 -24.25
N GLY A 228 14.44 9.50 -23.07
CA GLY A 228 13.87 10.62 -22.34
C GLY A 228 12.55 10.36 -21.62
N VAL A 229 12.09 9.09 -21.57
CA VAL A 229 10.83 8.69 -20.90
C VAL A 229 11.14 7.86 -19.66
N PRO A 230 10.52 8.16 -18.50
CA PRO A 230 10.67 7.35 -17.29
C PRO A 230 10.26 5.90 -17.52
N SER A 231 11.12 4.96 -17.14
CA SER A 231 10.91 3.52 -17.34
C SER A 231 11.01 2.70 -16.05
N ALA A 232 11.76 3.19 -15.07
CA ALA A 232 11.90 2.62 -13.74
C ALA A 232 12.38 3.71 -12.78
N GLY A 233 12.26 3.50 -11.48
CA GLY A 233 12.74 4.46 -10.50
C GLY A 233 12.84 3.88 -9.10
N VAL A 234 13.55 4.58 -8.25
CA VAL A 234 13.62 4.34 -6.80
C VAL A 234 13.41 5.66 -6.08
N ASP A 235 12.73 5.61 -4.96
CA ASP A 235 12.43 6.80 -4.15
C ASP A 235 12.68 6.55 -2.67
N GLN A 236 12.76 7.63 -1.91
CA GLN A 236 12.96 7.61 -0.46
C GLN A 236 12.49 8.91 0.17
N HIS A 237 11.84 8.84 1.34
CA HIS A 237 11.62 10.01 2.19
C HIS A 237 12.94 10.48 2.82
N THR A 238 13.03 11.78 3.14
CA THR A 238 14.29 12.37 3.63
C THR A 238 14.28 12.71 5.13
N GLY A 239 13.27 12.26 5.87
CA GLY A 239 13.07 12.57 7.29
C GLY A 239 13.99 11.87 8.29
N HIS A 240 15.09 11.23 7.86
CA HIS A 240 15.93 10.41 8.74
C HIS A 240 16.53 11.17 9.93
N ALA A 241 16.94 12.42 9.76
CA ALA A 241 17.47 13.23 10.85
C ALA A 241 16.41 13.49 11.92
N GLU A 242 15.19 13.82 11.53
CA GLU A 242 14.06 14.02 12.44
C GLU A 242 13.65 12.71 13.13
N ILE A 243 13.74 11.58 12.43
CA ILE A 243 13.52 10.26 13.03
C ILE A 243 14.56 9.95 14.12
N VAL A 244 15.82 10.32 13.93
CA VAL A 244 16.85 10.19 14.96
C VAL A 244 16.45 10.97 16.20
N ASP A 245 16.08 12.26 16.05
CA ASP A 245 15.66 13.10 17.17
C ASP A 245 14.43 12.54 17.89
N LEU A 246 13.48 12.03 17.12
CA LEU A 246 12.25 11.42 17.65
C LEU A 246 12.54 10.16 18.48
N LEU A 247 13.37 9.24 17.94
CA LEU A 247 13.71 7.98 18.62
C LEU A 247 14.65 8.19 19.83
N GLU A 248 15.42 9.27 19.85
CA GLU A 248 16.23 9.67 21.00
C GLU A 248 15.43 10.43 22.09
N GLY A 249 14.14 10.68 21.85
CA GLY A 249 13.28 11.43 22.76
C GLY A 249 13.60 12.93 22.81
N ARG A 250 14.20 13.50 21.76
CA ARG A 250 14.56 14.92 21.65
C ARG A 250 13.50 15.75 20.92
N ALA A 251 12.61 15.09 20.15
CA ALA A 251 11.50 15.74 19.48
C ALA A 251 10.25 15.66 20.36
N SER A 252 9.77 16.81 20.79
CA SER A 252 8.52 16.99 21.53
C SER A 252 7.35 17.31 20.61
#